data_e5629409d0fc5403e6d4e37efbdd64b9
#
_entry.id   e5629409d0fc5403e6d4e37efbdd64b9
#
_cell.length_a   1.000
_cell.length_b   1.000
_cell.length_c   1.000
_cell.angle_alpha   90.00
_cell.angle_beta   90.00
_cell.angle_gamma   90.00
#
_symmetry.space_group_name_H-M   'P 1'
#
loop_
_entity.id
_entity.type
_entity.pdbx_description
1 polymer ?
#
loop_
_entity_poly.entity_id
_entity_poly.type
_entity_poly.pdbx_seq_one_letter_code
_entity_poly.pdbx_strand_id
1 'polypeptide(L)'
;MAYPYYQINNVDILPFIQDEGLQIEENDIDAEGSGRYLDGEMERRVVARKDKHTIKCMPLTTANANTVLQALSSGEYVTVQTNVHPKHGTVIKTMYNSARTAAVLVLDESGNAVWNNISFTLIEK
;
A
#
# COMPACT_ATOMS: atom_id res chain seq x y z
N MET A 1 -19.40 7.44 -14.91
CA MET A 1 -17.98 7.56 -14.53
C MET A 1 -17.80 7.04 -13.12
N ALA A 2 -16.88 6.11 -12.94
CA ALA A 2 -16.61 5.57 -11.61
C ALA A 2 -15.70 6.52 -10.82
N TYR A 3 -16.02 6.72 -9.55
CA TYR A 3 -15.14 7.48 -8.67
C TYR A 3 -13.90 6.64 -8.33
N PRO A 4 -12.73 7.29 -8.12
CA PRO A 4 -11.55 6.57 -7.65
C PRO A 4 -11.79 5.98 -6.26
N TYR A 5 -11.27 4.77 -6.07
CA TYR A 5 -11.32 4.10 -4.76
C TYR A 5 -10.06 3.28 -4.52
N TYR A 6 -9.75 3.07 -3.26
CA TYR A 6 -8.70 2.16 -2.83
C TYR A 6 -9.20 1.45 -1.58
N GLN A 7 -9.57 0.18 -1.72
CA GLN A 7 -10.21 -0.58 -0.65
C GLN A 7 -9.26 -1.64 -0.11
N ILE A 8 -9.21 -1.74 1.22
CA ILE A 8 -8.53 -2.83 1.92
C ILE A 8 -9.62 -3.60 2.66
N ASN A 9 -9.81 -4.88 2.30
CA ASN A 9 -10.86 -5.73 2.86
C ASN A 9 -12.24 -5.04 2.82
N ASN A 10 -12.57 -4.44 1.68
CA ASN A 10 -13.82 -3.72 1.41
C ASN A 10 -13.99 -2.40 2.17
N VAL A 11 -12.92 -1.89 2.80
CA VAL A 11 -12.92 -0.58 3.44
C VAL A 11 -12.21 0.41 2.55
N ASP A 12 -12.91 1.42 2.04
CA ASP A 12 -12.33 2.44 1.18
C ASP A 12 -11.52 3.41 2.02
N ILE A 13 -10.20 3.44 1.80
CA ILE A 13 -9.29 4.32 2.52
C ILE A 13 -8.80 5.50 1.70
N LEU A 14 -9.17 5.59 0.43
CA LEU A 14 -8.70 6.67 -0.42
C LEU A 14 -9.00 8.06 0.16
N PRO A 15 -10.16 8.33 0.78
CA PRO A 15 -10.42 9.62 1.39
C PRO A 15 -9.47 9.98 2.54
N PHE A 16 -8.78 8.99 3.11
CA PHE A 16 -7.85 9.17 4.22
C PHE A 16 -6.41 9.33 3.79
N ILE A 17 -6.12 9.11 2.50
CA ILE A 17 -4.75 9.21 1.97
C ILE A 17 -4.45 10.68 1.69
N GLN A 18 -3.29 11.15 2.16
CA GLN A 18 -2.86 12.52 1.88
C GLN A 18 -2.57 12.72 0.39
N ASP A 19 -2.52 13.97 -0.04
CA ASP A 19 -2.13 14.31 -1.39
C ASP A 19 -0.72 13.77 -1.66
N GLU A 20 -0.52 13.11 -2.81
CA GLU A 20 0.72 12.42 -3.16
C GLU A 20 1.10 11.29 -2.18
N GLY A 21 0.15 10.82 -1.35
CA GLY A 21 0.42 9.81 -0.34
C GLY A 21 0.37 8.37 -0.83
N LEU A 22 -0.18 8.11 -2.01
CA LEU A 22 -0.23 6.76 -2.57
C LEU A 22 0.83 6.61 -3.64
N GLN A 23 1.75 5.67 -3.43
CA GLN A 23 2.78 5.32 -4.40
C GLN A 23 2.64 3.83 -4.74
N ILE A 24 2.51 3.52 -6.01
CA ILE A 24 2.40 2.14 -6.49
C ILE A 24 3.64 1.83 -7.33
N GLU A 25 4.39 0.81 -6.92
CA GLU A 25 5.54 0.30 -7.63
C GLU A 25 5.25 -1.12 -8.09
N GLU A 26 5.78 -1.48 -9.25
CA GLU A 26 5.76 -2.86 -9.71
C GLU A 26 7.21 -3.34 -9.76
N ASN A 27 7.52 -4.37 -8.99
CA ASN A 27 8.88 -4.92 -8.88
C ASN A 27 8.97 -6.27 -9.58
N ASP A 28 10.03 -6.44 -10.35
CA ASP A 28 10.34 -7.70 -11.00
C ASP A 28 11.05 -8.62 -10.00
N ILE A 29 10.62 -9.88 -9.99
CA ILE A 29 11.29 -10.94 -9.24
C ILE A 29 12.01 -11.82 -10.24
N ASP A 30 13.34 -11.83 -10.18
CA ASP A 30 14.16 -12.61 -11.10
C ASP A 30 14.21 -14.08 -10.70
N ALA A 31 14.30 -14.96 -11.71
CA ALA A 31 14.50 -16.37 -11.46
C ALA A 31 15.88 -16.61 -10.87
N GLU A 32 15.98 -17.65 -10.04
CA GLU A 32 17.27 -18.15 -9.57
C GLU A 32 18.14 -18.52 -10.76
N GLY A 33 19.40 -18.14 -10.72
CA GLY A 33 20.33 -18.37 -11.81
C GLY A 33 20.46 -17.24 -12.80
N SER A 34 19.70 -16.15 -12.65
CA SER A 34 19.92 -14.94 -13.44
C SER A 34 21.29 -14.36 -13.13
N GLY A 35 21.98 -13.89 -14.17
CA GLY A 35 23.31 -13.33 -14.00
C GLY A 35 23.96 -13.02 -15.32
N ARG A 36 25.28 -12.80 -15.26
CA ARG A 36 26.09 -12.51 -16.46
C ARG A 36 26.80 -13.75 -16.95
N TYR A 37 26.80 -13.92 -18.25
CA TYR A 37 27.62 -14.93 -18.89
C TYR A 37 29.10 -14.48 -19.01
N LEU A 38 29.97 -15.43 -19.32
CA LEU A 38 31.41 -15.17 -19.47
C LEU A 38 31.73 -14.17 -20.57
N ASP A 39 30.86 -14.00 -21.55
CA ASP A 39 31.02 -13.04 -22.62
C ASP A 39 30.56 -11.62 -22.24
N GLY A 40 30.14 -11.42 -20.99
CA GLY A 40 29.69 -10.14 -20.52
C GLY A 40 28.21 -9.86 -20.70
N GLU A 41 27.49 -10.72 -21.39
CA GLU A 41 26.05 -10.56 -21.54
C GLU A 41 25.34 -10.94 -20.25
N MET A 42 24.24 -10.24 -19.98
CA MET A 42 23.42 -10.49 -18.80
C MET A 42 22.12 -11.17 -19.26
N GLU A 43 21.88 -12.36 -18.72
CA GLU A 43 20.58 -12.99 -18.84
C GLU A 43 19.76 -12.70 -17.61
N ARG A 44 18.53 -12.23 -17.83
CA ARG A 44 17.60 -11.97 -16.75
C ARG A 44 16.31 -12.72 -17.02
N ARG A 45 15.86 -13.51 -16.04
CA ARG A 45 14.60 -14.22 -16.09
C ARG A 45 13.67 -13.64 -15.04
N VAL A 46 12.61 -13.01 -15.50
CA VAL A 46 11.59 -12.46 -14.61
C VAL A 46 10.54 -13.53 -14.37
N VAL A 47 10.43 -14.04 -13.14
CA VAL A 47 9.44 -15.07 -12.78
C VAL A 47 8.14 -14.49 -12.30
N ALA A 48 8.16 -13.26 -11.81
CA ALA A 48 6.95 -12.59 -11.35
C ALA A 48 7.15 -11.08 -11.34
N ARG A 49 6.04 -10.36 -11.43
CA ARG A 49 5.99 -8.92 -11.18
C ARG A 49 4.99 -8.69 -10.08
N LYS A 50 5.43 -8.06 -9.00
CA LYS A 50 4.61 -7.85 -7.83
C LYS A 50 4.54 -6.37 -7.47
N ASP A 51 3.36 -5.95 -7.09
CA ASP A 51 3.13 -4.58 -6.67
C ASP A 51 3.62 -4.35 -5.25
N LYS A 52 4.13 -3.16 -5.04
CA LYS A 52 4.43 -2.60 -3.72
C LYS A 52 3.71 -1.27 -3.61
N HIS A 53 2.79 -1.16 -2.68
CA HIS A 53 2.03 0.06 -2.45
C HIS A 53 2.50 0.71 -1.15
N THR A 54 3.01 1.93 -1.25
CA THR A 54 3.37 2.75 -0.09
C THR A 54 2.27 3.79 0.09
N ILE A 55 1.69 3.83 1.28
CA ILE A 55 0.52 4.66 1.56
C ILE A 55 0.81 5.52 2.77
N LYS A 56 0.59 6.83 2.63
CA LYS A 56 0.71 7.80 3.71
C LYS A 56 -0.64 8.47 3.88
N CYS A 57 -1.15 8.44 5.10
CA CYS A 57 -2.44 9.02 5.42
C CYS A 57 -2.30 10.47 5.86
N MET A 58 -3.32 11.28 5.57
CA MET A 58 -3.45 12.60 6.17
C MET A 58 -3.72 12.47 7.67
N PRO A 59 -3.63 13.58 8.44
CA PRO A 59 -4.02 13.53 9.85
C PRO A 59 -5.45 13.01 10.00
N LEU A 60 -5.65 12.02 10.87
CA LEU A 60 -6.93 11.34 11.04
C LEU A 60 -7.43 11.47 12.46
N THR A 61 -8.75 11.54 12.61
CA THR A 61 -9.39 11.38 13.92
C THR A 61 -9.16 9.95 14.43
N THR A 62 -9.35 9.74 15.72
CA THR A 62 -9.21 8.40 16.31
C THR A 62 -10.13 7.37 15.63
N ALA A 63 -11.35 7.76 15.31
CA ALA A 63 -12.30 6.87 14.63
C ALA A 63 -11.81 6.46 13.25
N ASN A 64 -11.33 7.42 12.46
CA ASN A 64 -10.83 7.14 11.11
C ASN A 64 -9.52 6.35 11.13
N ALA A 65 -8.61 6.69 12.05
CA ALA A 65 -7.37 5.94 12.24
C ALA A 65 -7.68 4.48 12.62
N ASN A 66 -8.64 4.27 13.51
CA ASN A 66 -9.07 2.95 13.92
C ASN A 66 -9.61 2.15 12.71
N THR A 67 -10.41 2.77 11.86
CA THR A 67 -10.94 2.13 10.66
C THR A 67 -9.82 1.64 9.75
N VAL A 68 -8.83 2.48 9.46
CA VAL A 68 -7.71 2.13 8.60
C VAL A 68 -6.85 1.03 9.22
N LEU A 69 -6.48 1.18 10.47
CA LEU A 69 -5.57 0.25 11.14
C LEU A 69 -6.21 -1.12 11.37
N GLN A 70 -7.50 -1.17 11.65
CA GLN A 70 -8.20 -2.43 11.80
C GLN A 70 -8.34 -3.17 10.45
N ALA A 71 -8.56 -2.44 9.36
CA ALA A 71 -8.59 -3.05 8.04
C ALA A 71 -7.25 -3.73 7.71
N LEU A 72 -6.14 -3.12 8.10
CA LEU A 72 -4.79 -3.69 7.90
C LEU A 72 -4.51 -4.90 8.79
N SER A 73 -5.15 -4.98 9.94
CA SER A 73 -4.85 -5.98 10.97
C SER A 73 -5.82 -7.15 10.97
N SER A 74 -6.71 -7.23 10.00
CA SER A 74 -7.77 -8.25 9.97
C SER A 74 -7.26 -9.66 9.70
N GLY A 75 -5.99 -9.82 9.29
CA GLY A 75 -5.38 -11.11 9.03
C GLY A 75 -3.95 -10.95 8.57
N GLU A 76 -3.30 -12.07 8.29
CA GLU A 76 -1.93 -12.08 7.74
C GLU A 76 -1.88 -11.39 6.37
N TYR A 77 -2.92 -11.61 5.57
CA TYR A 77 -3.06 -11.03 4.25
C TYR A 77 -4.31 -10.18 4.18
N VAL A 78 -4.28 -9.17 3.34
CA VAL A 78 -5.45 -8.31 3.08
C VAL A 78 -5.74 -8.32 1.58
N THR A 79 -7.01 -8.14 1.24
CA THR A 79 -7.43 -8.00 -0.16
C THR A 79 -7.48 -6.52 -0.50
N VAL A 80 -6.67 -6.10 -1.46
CA VAL A 80 -6.63 -4.73 -1.97
C VAL A 80 -7.37 -4.67 -3.29
N GLN A 81 -8.30 -3.76 -3.37
CA GLN A 81 -9.09 -3.53 -4.59
C GLN A 81 -9.09 -2.05 -4.90
N THR A 82 -8.66 -1.70 -6.10
CA THR A 82 -8.58 -0.30 -6.52
C THR A 82 -8.83 -0.15 -8.01
N ASN A 83 -9.31 1.00 -8.42
CA ASN A 83 -9.46 1.35 -9.84
C ASN A 83 -8.46 2.42 -10.29
N VAL A 84 -7.47 2.75 -9.46
CA VAL A 84 -6.50 3.81 -9.76
C VAL A 84 -5.09 3.28 -10.00
N HIS A 85 -4.93 1.98 -10.28
CA HIS A 85 -3.61 1.43 -10.58
C HIS A 85 -3.07 2.07 -11.86
N PRO A 86 -1.85 2.64 -11.82
CA PRO A 86 -1.35 3.42 -12.95
C PRO A 86 -1.12 2.60 -14.22
N LYS A 87 -0.88 1.30 -14.09
CA LYS A 87 -0.62 0.42 -15.22
C LYS A 87 -1.85 -0.38 -15.65
N HIS A 88 -2.65 -0.84 -14.70
CA HIS A 88 -3.71 -1.81 -14.95
C HIS A 88 -5.12 -1.26 -14.73
N GLY A 89 -5.26 -0.06 -14.17
CA GLY A 89 -6.57 0.51 -13.85
C GLY A 89 -7.23 -0.19 -12.67
N THR A 90 -8.13 -1.12 -12.94
CA THR A 90 -8.83 -1.85 -11.88
C THR A 90 -8.12 -3.16 -11.58
N VAL A 91 -7.74 -3.37 -10.32
CA VAL A 91 -7.04 -4.57 -9.87
C VAL A 91 -7.60 -5.05 -8.53
N ILE A 92 -7.48 -6.35 -8.31
CA ILE A 92 -7.74 -7.00 -7.03
C ILE A 92 -6.52 -7.83 -6.71
N LYS A 93 -5.87 -7.56 -5.57
CA LYS A 93 -4.62 -8.23 -5.20
C LYS A 93 -4.65 -8.64 -3.74
N THR A 94 -4.04 -9.78 -3.45
CA THR A 94 -3.77 -10.21 -2.08
C THR A 94 -2.41 -9.69 -1.66
N MET A 95 -2.36 -8.93 -0.59
CA MET A 95 -1.16 -8.25 -0.15
C MET A 95 -0.93 -8.44 1.35
N TYR A 96 0.28 -8.14 1.82
CA TYR A 96 0.60 -8.15 3.24
C TYR A 96 1.29 -6.86 3.64
N ASN A 97 1.10 -6.46 4.90
CA ASN A 97 1.74 -5.27 5.44
C ASN A 97 3.17 -5.63 5.88
N SER A 98 4.16 -5.10 5.16
CA SER A 98 5.56 -5.42 5.39
C SER A 98 6.25 -4.50 6.38
N ALA A 99 5.65 -3.35 6.69
CA ALA A 99 6.23 -2.35 7.56
C ALA A 99 5.33 -2.14 8.78
N ARG A 100 5.95 -1.83 9.91
CA ARG A 100 5.18 -1.48 11.10
C ARG A 100 4.47 -0.16 10.85
N THR A 101 3.19 -0.15 11.23
CA THR A 101 2.39 1.06 11.18
C THR A 101 2.58 1.83 12.48
N ALA A 102 2.88 3.10 12.37
CA ALA A 102 3.04 3.99 13.51
C ALA A 102 2.12 5.19 13.35
N ALA A 103 1.64 5.71 14.46
CA ALA A 103 0.82 6.91 14.47
C ALA A 103 1.27 7.80 15.63
N VAL A 104 1.33 9.09 15.37
CA VAL A 104 1.75 10.09 16.38
C VAL A 104 0.53 10.89 16.81
N LEU A 105 0.26 10.89 18.09
CA LEU A 105 -0.86 11.66 18.65
C LEU A 105 -0.52 13.15 18.71
N VAL A 106 -1.42 13.95 18.17
CA VAL A 106 -1.39 15.40 18.29
C VAL A 106 -2.76 15.86 18.75
N LEU A 107 -2.81 16.79 19.70
CA LEU A 107 -4.06 17.40 20.10
C LEU A 107 -4.26 18.70 19.29
N ASP A 108 -5.45 18.88 18.73
CA ASP A 108 -5.78 20.11 18.04
C ASP A 108 -6.06 21.24 19.05
N GLU A 109 -6.39 22.44 18.54
CA GLU A 109 -6.66 23.60 19.40
C GLU A 109 -7.83 23.39 20.36
N SER A 110 -8.78 22.53 19.97
CA SER A 110 -9.93 22.19 20.79
C SER A 110 -9.68 21.00 21.73
N GLY A 111 -8.47 20.44 21.72
CA GLY A 111 -8.11 19.30 22.56
C GLY A 111 -8.53 17.94 22.00
N ASN A 112 -8.97 17.89 20.73
CA ASN A 112 -9.34 16.64 20.09
C ASN A 112 -8.11 15.89 19.62
N ALA A 113 -8.16 14.56 19.69
CA ALA A 113 -7.07 13.70 19.24
C ALA A 113 -7.02 13.64 17.71
N VAL A 114 -5.84 13.91 17.17
CA VAL A 114 -5.55 13.75 15.74
C VAL A 114 -4.29 12.88 15.63
N TRP A 115 -4.33 11.91 14.73
CA TRP A 115 -3.21 10.99 14.53
C TRP A 115 -2.48 11.32 13.24
N ASN A 116 -1.21 11.68 13.38
CA ASN A 116 -0.34 12.05 12.28
C ASN A 116 0.62 10.91 11.92
N ASN A 117 1.21 11.02 10.73
CA ASN A 117 2.27 10.13 10.26
C ASN A 117 1.86 8.65 10.18
N ILE A 118 0.59 8.39 9.95
CA ILE A 118 0.15 7.02 9.69
C ILE A 118 0.60 6.65 8.29
N SER A 119 1.50 5.68 8.20
CA SER A 119 2.00 5.19 6.92
C SER A 119 2.20 3.68 7.01
N PHE A 120 2.02 3.01 5.88
CA PHE A 120 2.22 1.57 5.80
C PHE A 120 2.59 1.18 4.38
N THR A 121 3.17 -0.01 4.24
CA THR A 121 3.57 -0.55 2.95
C THR A 121 2.91 -1.91 2.76
N LEU A 122 2.27 -2.09 1.62
CA LEU A 122 1.64 -3.35 1.23
C LEU A 122 2.42 -3.95 0.08
N ILE A 123 2.74 -5.23 0.20
CA ILE A 123 3.46 -5.99 -0.83
C ILE A 123 2.55 -7.12 -1.29
N GLU A 124 2.48 -7.30 -2.60
CA GLU A 124 1.70 -8.37 -3.20
C GLU A 124 2.26 -9.75 -2.80
N LYS A 125 1.35 -10.64 -2.47
CA LYS A 125 1.70 -12.01 -2.09
C LYS A 125 2.33 -12.78 -3.26
#